data_739ee05c66da1e4a577edc720e85b652
#
_entry.id   739ee05c66da1e4a577edc720e85b652
#
_cell.length_a   1.000
_cell.length_b   1.000
_cell.length_c   1.000
_cell.angle_alpha   90.00
_cell.angle_beta   90.00
_cell.angle_gamma   90.00
#
_symmetry.space_group_name_H-M   'P 1'
#
loop_
_entity.id
_entity.type
_entity.pdbx_description
1 polymer ?
#
loop_
_entity_poly.entity_id
_entity_poly.type
_entity_poly.pdbx_seq_one_letter_code
_entity_poly.pdbx_strand_id
1 'polypeptide(L)'
;MAATCGRVCVRPCEAACRRRRVDTPVAIRDVKRYVSDNAGASVAELFKNIRPVTDETKARVAVVGAGPAGLNCAYHLLMKGYPVDIYDKDEKAGGMALRGIPPYRLPKGILQSETDAVKHMGGTFYYGRRLGEDITISSLFDAGYGAVFLGIGCAEGAYLGLPDEDRTLKGYRNGIDFLLQCEKGVAVNNPPVFEGDIVVVGCGNVAMDCCRTAQRTATGKVHVVYRRTIKEASADHEEIEAAEAEGVEFHFLTNPVAIVSENGEVTGVRVTKMELTEPDARGRRGVKAIPGSEFIIPCKTLIAAIGQKLERNVFSEADGVQLDRRGNISVTEALATSRPGVFAGGDCATGPTTLIGGLSHGQRAADSIDEYLSRGSVGFVPRSRMGKLIRDCRLLEDDELETPQVKLERHPCPHLPIKEREKNFREVDVTYTEHDAIKESERCMACYRLFAVVTPRPIPGNDQEKTPIKFDTPIDYSKLGVK
;
A
#
# COMPACT_ATOMS: atom_id res chain seq x y z
N MET A 1 2.77 -11.05 3.94
CA MET A 1 3.82 -9.99 3.73
C MET A 1 4.05 -9.19 5.02
N ALA A 2 4.46 -9.86 6.10
CA ALA A 2 4.63 -9.23 7.40
C ALA A 2 5.88 -8.35 7.48
N ALA A 3 7.00 -8.81 6.91
CA ALA A 3 8.26 -8.08 6.91
C ALA A 3 8.22 -6.83 6.01
N THR A 4 7.59 -6.94 4.84
CA THR A 4 7.30 -5.78 3.97
C THR A 4 6.39 -4.77 4.68
N CYS A 5 5.27 -5.20 5.28
CA CYS A 5 4.40 -4.31 6.04
C CYS A 5 5.07 -3.72 7.28
N GLY A 6 6.00 -4.44 7.91
CA GLY A 6 6.80 -3.94 9.02
C GLY A 6 7.68 -2.74 8.64
N ARG A 7 7.93 -2.55 7.33
CA ARG A 7 8.76 -1.45 6.80
C ARG A 7 7.98 -0.29 6.20
N VAL A 8 6.96 -0.60 5.39
CA VAL A 8 6.33 0.44 4.55
C VAL A 8 4.83 0.67 4.83
N CYS A 9 4.27 0.05 5.87
CA CYS A 9 2.87 0.26 6.22
C CYS A 9 2.65 1.66 6.81
N VAL A 10 1.61 2.36 6.32
CA VAL A 10 1.17 3.67 6.83
C VAL A 10 0.38 3.59 8.15
N ARG A 11 0.38 2.46 8.82
CA ARG A 11 -0.07 2.25 10.20
C ARG A 11 -1.54 2.60 10.53
N PRO A 12 -2.53 2.23 9.71
CA PRO A 12 -3.93 2.51 10.06
C PRO A 12 -4.36 1.88 11.39
N CYS A 13 -3.72 0.78 11.80
CA CYS A 13 -3.94 0.15 13.11
C CYS A 13 -3.46 1.02 14.29
N GLU A 14 -2.37 1.79 14.12
CA GLU A 14 -1.89 2.74 15.13
C GLU A 14 -2.81 3.95 15.21
N ALA A 15 -3.31 4.44 14.06
CA ALA A 15 -4.30 5.51 14.04
C ALA A 15 -5.60 5.14 14.78
N ALA A 16 -5.97 3.84 14.78
CA ALA A 16 -7.12 3.31 15.50
C ALA A 16 -6.80 2.76 16.90
N CYS A 17 -5.55 2.81 17.34
CA CYS A 17 -5.13 2.25 18.62
C CYS A 17 -5.72 3.04 19.80
N ARG A 18 -6.40 2.35 20.72
CA ARG A 18 -7.02 2.98 21.92
C ARG A 18 -5.98 3.58 22.87
N ARG A 19 -4.72 3.10 22.85
CA ARG A 19 -3.63 3.66 23.66
C ARG A 19 -3.45 5.16 23.42
N ARG A 20 -3.74 5.66 22.22
CA ARG A 20 -3.71 7.11 21.89
C ARG A 20 -4.59 8.00 22.78
N ARG A 21 -5.52 7.41 23.55
CA ARG A 21 -6.35 8.13 24.54
C ARG A 21 -5.61 8.35 25.85
N VAL A 22 -4.54 7.61 26.09
CA VAL A 22 -3.71 7.69 27.30
C VAL A 22 -2.46 8.53 27.04
N ASP A 23 -1.76 8.16 25.97
CA ASP A 23 -0.52 8.82 25.51
C ASP A 23 -0.40 8.72 23.97
N THR A 24 0.56 7.99 23.45
CA THR A 24 0.76 7.75 22.00
C THR A 24 0.39 6.31 21.64
N PRO A 25 -0.04 6.02 20.39
CA PRO A 25 -0.30 4.66 19.95
C PRO A 25 0.90 3.73 20.18
N VAL A 26 0.64 2.44 20.38
CA VAL A 26 1.70 1.42 20.34
C VAL A 26 2.32 1.39 18.95
N ALA A 27 3.65 1.30 18.85
CA ALA A 27 4.40 1.21 17.59
C ALA A 27 4.23 -0.19 16.95
N ILE A 28 3.00 -0.50 16.51
CA ILE A 28 2.61 -1.83 16.01
C ILE A 28 3.42 -2.21 14.78
N ARG A 29 3.73 -1.24 13.89
CA ARG A 29 4.54 -1.50 12.71
C ARG A 29 5.95 -1.95 13.09
N ASP A 30 6.57 -1.25 14.03
CA ASP A 30 7.96 -1.47 14.40
C ASP A 30 8.13 -2.77 15.23
N VAL A 31 7.19 -3.06 16.15
CA VAL A 31 7.11 -4.35 16.84
C VAL A 31 6.90 -5.50 15.84
N LYS A 32 5.99 -5.35 14.87
CA LYS A 32 5.78 -6.35 13.83
C LYS A 32 7.04 -6.57 12.98
N ARG A 33 7.77 -5.50 12.67
CA ARG A 33 9.05 -5.58 11.97
C ARG A 33 10.06 -6.38 12.78
N TYR A 34 10.23 -6.06 14.07
CA TYR A 34 11.11 -6.80 14.95
C TYR A 34 10.80 -8.30 14.94
N VAL A 35 9.54 -8.67 15.11
CA VAL A 35 9.10 -10.07 15.07
C VAL A 35 9.45 -10.72 13.73
N SER A 36 9.19 -10.03 12.62
CA SER A 36 9.46 -10.57 11.28
C SER A 36 10.94 -10.77 11.01
N ASP A 37 11.79 -9.86 11.51
CA ASP A 37 13.24 -9.90 11.31
C ASP A 37 13.94 -10.92 12.23
N ASN A 38 13.30 -11.27 13.36
CA ASN A 38 13.86 -12.17 14.41
C ASN A 38 13.07 -13.47 14.56
N ALA A 39 12.26 -13.88 13.60
CA ALA A 39 11.43 -15.08 13.69
C ALA A 39 12.24 -16.42 13.74
N GLY A 40 13.57 -16.35 13.78
CA GLY A 40 14.47 -17.49 13.93
C GLY A 40 14.60 -18.41 12.72
N ALA A 41 13.66 -18.31 11.78
CA ALA A 41 13.68 -19.01 10.50
C ALA A 41 13.41 -18.00 9.38
N SER A 42 14.06 -18.16 8.24
CA SER A 42 13.69 -17.37 7.06
C SER A 42 12.20 -17.59 6.75
N VAL A 43 11.53 -16.58 6.17
CA VAL A 43 10.14 -16.74 5.72
C VAL A 43 10.00 -18.00 4.86
N ALA A 44 10.99 -18.29 4.00
CA ALA A 44 11.04 -19.51 3.20
C ALA A 44 11.08 -20.80 4.05
N GLU A 45 11.76 -20.81 5.19
CA GLU A 45 11.80 -21.97 6.09
C GLU A 45 10.50 -22.14 6.88
N LEU A 46 9.89 -21.06 7.32
CA LEU A 46 8.55 -21.11 7.93
C LEU A 46 7.53 -21.72 6.97
N PHE A 47 7.59 -21.35 5.70
CA PHE A 47 6.67 -21.86 4.68
C PHE A 47 6.99 -23.25 4.16
N LYS A 48 8.21 -23.78 4.33
CA LYS A 48 8.52 -25.20 4.05
C LYS A 48 7.62 -26.17 4.84
N ASN A 49 7.22 -25.76 6.03
CA ASN A 49 6.36 -26.57 6.91
C ASN A 49 4.85 -26.30 6.70
N ILE A 50 4.49 -25.24 5.99
CA ILE A 50 3.12 -24.98 5.57
C ILE A 50 2.96 -25.54 4.16
N ARG A 51 2.48 -26.77 4.06
CA ARG A 51 2.05 -27.36 2.79
C ARG A 51 0.55 -27.23 2.71
N PRO A 52 0.00 -26.22 2.01
CA PRO A 52 -1.40 -26.27 1.62
C PRO A 52 -1.56 -27.52 0.76
N VAL A 53 -2.49 -28.36 1.12
CA VAL A 53 -2.85 -29.47 0.25
C VAL A 53 -3.68 -28.87 -0.87
N THR A 54 -3.13 -28.81 -2.08
CA THR A 54 -3.87 -28.45 -3.26
C THR A 54 -4.94 -29.51 -3.50
N ASP A 55 -6.18 -29.11 -3.54
CA ASP A 55 -7.29 -29.98 -3.87
C ASP A 55 -7.54 -29.88 -5.37
N GLU A 56 -7.07 -30.88 -6.11
CA GLU A 56 -7.18 -30.97 -7.57
C GLU A 56 -8.64 -31.04 -8.06
N THR A 57 -9.60 -31.28 -7.16
CA THR A 57 -11.04 -31.25 -7.49
C THR A 57 -11.61 -29.84 -7.51
N LYS A 58 -10.90 -28.86 -6.91
CA LYS A 58 -11.30 -27.45 -6.92
C LYS A 58 -10.98 -26.77 -8.25
N ALA A 59 -11.82 -25.82 -8.61
CA ALA A 59 -11.60 -25.02 -9.82
C ALA A 59 -10.29 -24.24 -9.74
N ARG A 60 -9.53 -24.18 -10.84
CA ARG A 60 -8.33 -23.36 -10.96
C ARG A 60 -8.69 -21.87 -10.92
N VAL A 61 -7.86 -21.07 -10.29
CA VAL A 61 -8.04 -19.61 -10.22
C VAL A 61 -6.85 -18.91 -10.87
N ALA A 62 -7.12 -17.97 -11.79
CA ALA A 62 -6.11 -17.09 -12.35
C ALA A 62 -6.01 -15.79 -11.55
N VAL A 63 -4.81 -15.42 -11.16
CA VAL A 63 -4.50 -14.13 -10.55
C VAL A 63 -3.66 -13.31 -11.55
N VAL A 64 -4.19 -12.20 -12.02
CA VAL A 64 -3.52 -11.32 -12.99
C VAL A 64 -2.97 -10.11 -12.26
N GLY A 65 -1.64 -10.03 -12.21
CA GLY A 65 -0.87 -9.06 -11.43
C GLY A 65 -0.28 -9.68 -10.16
N ALA A 66 1.05 -9.83 -10.12
CA ALA A 66 1.81 -10.31 -8.96
C ALA A 66 2.26 -9.17 -8.03
N GLY A 67 1.49 -8.09 -7.95
CA GLY A 67 1.64 -7.03 -6.96
C GLY A 67 1.06 -7.45 -5.59
N PRO A 68 1.11 -6.58 -4.55
CA PRO A 68 0.65 -6.92 -3.21
C PRO A 68 -0.77 -7.49 -3.13
N ALA A 69 -1.72 -6.94 -3.91
CA ALA A 69 -3.10 -7.43 -3.93
C ALA A 69 -3.18 -8.85 -4.51
N GLY A 70 -2.54 -9.10 -5.66
CA GLY A 70 -2.54 -10.40 -6.31
C GLY A 70 -1.82 -11.47 -5.48
N LEU A 71 -0.63 -11.15 -4.96
CA LEU A 71 0.12 -12.08 -4.10
C LEU A 71 -0.66 -12.46 -2.85
N ASN A 72 -1.37 -11.51 -2.22
CA ASN A 72 -2.15 -11.83 -1.03
C ASN A 72 -3.44 -12.61 -1.37
N CYS A 73 -4.04 -12.34 -2.54
CA CYS A 73 -5.16 -13.14 -3.05
C CYS A 73 -4.71 -14.58 -3.30
N ALA A 74 -3.61 -14.77 -4.02
CA ALA A 74 -3.02 -16.07 -4.29
C ALA A 74 -2.70 -16.84 -2.99
N TYR A 75 -2.05 -16.18 -2.03
CA TYR A 75 -1.75 -16.75 -0.72
C TYR A 75 -3.01 -17.31 -0.03
N HIS A 76 -4.07 -16.53 0.05
CA HIS A 76 -5.30 -16.95 0.73
C HIS A 76 -6.06 -18.02 -0.04
N LEU A 77 -6.04 -18.01 -1.37
CA LEU A 77 -6.63 -19.08 -2.20
C LEU A 77 -5.85 -20.40 -2.04
N LEU A 78 -4.51 -20.33 -2.07
CA LEU A 78 -3.67 -21.50 -1.81
C LEU A 78 -3.93 -22.09 -0.41
N MET A 79 -4.05 -21.24 0.62
CA MET A 79 -4.41 -21.69 1.98
C MET A 79 -5.79 -22.36 2.05
N LYS A 80 -6.69 -22.05 1.11
CA LYS A 80 -8.00 -22.68 0.96
C LYS A 80 -7.95 -23.93 0.05
N GLY A 81 -6.78 -24.30 -0.47
CA GLY A 81 -6.55 -25.47 -1.29
C GLY A 81 -6.85 -25.28 -2.79
N TYR A 82 -7.08 -24.07 -3.28
CA TYR A 82 -7.28 -23.83 -4.70
C TYR A 82 -5.96 -23.93 -5.48
N PRO A 83 -5.94 -24.56 -6.68
CA PRO A 83 -4.85 -24.39 -7.62
C PRO A 83 -4.83 -22.94 -8.13
N VAL A 84 -3.69 -22.27 -8.04
CA VAL A 84 -3.56 -20.83 -8.39
C VAL A 84 -2.41 -20.60 -9.36
N ASP A 85 -2.74 -19.97 -10.48
CA ASP A 85 -1.79 -19.49 -11.48
C ASP A 85 -1.73 -17.96 -11.47
N ILE A 86 -0.51 -17.42 -11.38
CA ILE A 86 -0.26 -15.98 -11.23
C ILE A 86 0.43 -15.48 -12.50
N TYR A 87 -0.19 -14.51 -13.16
CA TYR A 87 0.30 -13.87 -14.38
C TYR A 87 0.79 -12.46 -14.06
N ASP A 88 1.97 -12.10 -14.56
CA ASP A 88 2.46 -10.74 -14.45
C ASP A 88 3.18 -10.30 -15.73
N LYS A 89 3.03 -9.02 -16.08
CA LYS A 89 3.73 -8.42 -17.23
C LYS A 89 5.23 -8.24 -17.01
N ASP A 90 5.64 -8.18 -15.75
CA ASP A 90 7.03 -8.01 -15.36
C ASP A 90 7.72 -9.38 -15.20
N GLU A 91 9.06 -9.36 -15.16
CA GLU A 91 9.87 -10.58 -15.01
C GLU A 91 9.97 -11.09 -13.56
N LYS A 92 9.48 -10.29 -12.61
CA LYS A 92 9.53 -10.60 -11.16
C LYS A 92 8.26 -10.14 -10.45
N ALA A 93 7.84 -10.93 -9.47
CA ALA A 93 6.72 -10.59 -8.61
C ALA A 93 7.08 -9.46 -7.62
N GLY A 94 6.07 -8.70 -7.21
CA GLY A 94 6.17 -7.62 -6.23
C GLY A 94 5.49 -6.32 -6.69
N GLY A 95 5.25 -6.15 -8.00
CA GLY A 95 4.60 -4.97 -8.55
C GLY A 95 5.28 -3.66 -8.11
N MET A 96 4.50 -2.65 -7.73
CA MET A 96 5.03 -1.35 -7.29
C MET A 96 5.85 -1.43 -5.99
N ALA A 97 5.66 -2.42 -5.15
CA ALA A 97 6.51 -2.64 -3.97
C ALA A 97 7.94 -3.02 -4.37
N LEU A 98 8.10 -3.75 -5.48
CA LEU A 98 9.41 -4.07 -6.05
C LEU A 98 10.01 -2.90 -6.84
N ARG A 99 9.21 -2.25 -7.67
CA ARG A 99 9.67 -1.32 -8.71
C ARG A 99 9.67 0.15 -8.29
N GLY A 100 8.75 0.54 -7.40
CA GLY A 100 8.52 1.93 -7.04
C GLY A 100 9.03 2.30 -5.65
N ILE A 101 8.90 1.41 -4.65
CA ILE A 101 9.39 1.71 -3.30
C ILE A 101 10.93 1.61 -3.28
N PRO A 102 11.66 2.65 -2.87
CA PRO A 102 13.12 2.62 -2.90
C PRO A 102 13.73 1.59 -1.93
N PRO A 103 14.93 1.04 -2.25
CA PRO A 103 15.58 0.02 -1.42
C PRO A 103 15.91 0.47 0.00
N TYR A 104 16.15 1.78 0.22
CA TYR A 104 16.41 2.33 1.54
C TYR A 104 15.17 2.32 2.46
N ARG A 105 13.96 2.11 1.91
CA ARG A 105 12.72 1.86 2.67
C ARG A 105 12.34 0.39 2.69
N LEU A 106 12.53 -0.31 1.57
CA LEU A 106 12.19 -1.71 1.42
C LEU A 106 13.30 -2.48 0.69
N PRO A 107 14.21 -3.13 1.41
CA PRO A 107 15.21 -4.01 0.81
C PRO A 107 14.55 -5.08 -0.04
N LYS A 108 14.99 -5.23 -1.29
CA LYS A 108 14.32 -6.10 -2.28
C LYS A 108 14.39 -7.58 -1.91
N GLY A 109 15.44 -8.01 -1.20
CA GLY A 109 15.55 -9.37 -0.69
C GLY A 109 14.43 -9.76 0.29
N ILE A 110 13.98 -8.81 1.11
CA ILE A 110 12.85 -9.02 2.03
C ILE A 110 11.56 -9.28 1.25
N LEU A 111 11.25 -8.40 0.28
CA LEU A 111 10.08 -8.58 -0.56
C LEU A 111 10.15 -9.89 -1.36
N GLN A 112 11.31 -10.22 -1.92
CA GLN A 112 11.50 -11.44 -2.71
C GLN A 112 11.26 -12.69 -1.87
N SER A 113 11.76 -12.75 -0.64
CA SER A 113 11.52 -13.90 0.24
C SER A 113 10.04 -14.12 0.54
N GLU A 114 9.27 -13.05 0.69
CA GLU A 114 7.82 -13.13 0.91
C GLU A 114 7.04 -13.50 -0.37
N THR A 115 7.52 -13.10 -1.55
CA THR A 115 6.92 -13.53 -2.84
C THR A 115 7.23 -14.98 -3.15
N ASP A 116 8.45 -15.44 -2.84
CA ASP A 116 8.84 -16.85 -3.01
C ASP A 116 8.03 -17.78 -2.09
N ALA A 117 7.55 -17.30 -0.95
CA ALA A 117 6.65 -18.06 -0.11
C ALA A 117 5.38 -18.53 -0.86
N VAL A 118 4.82 -17.70 -1.75
CA VAL A 118 3.65 -18.08 -2.56
C VAL A 118 4.00 -19.20 -3.53
N LYS A 119 5.22 -19.22 -4.09
CA LYS A 119 5.71 -20.35 -4.91
C LYS A 119 5.84 -21.63 -4.10
N HIS A 120 6.42 -21.56 -2.90
CA HIS A 120 6.56 -22.72 -2.02
C HIS A 120 5.23 -23.30 -1.59
N MET A 121 4.18 -22.47 -1.55
CA MET A 121 2.80 -22.91 -1.29
C MET A 121 2.11 -23.56 -2.50
N GLY A 122 2.77 -23.63 -3.65
CA GLY A 122 2.23 -24.27 -4.87
C GLY A 122 1.68 -23.29 -5.91
N GLY A 123 1.85 -21.97 -5.71
CA GLY A 123 1.48 -20.99 -6.75
C GLY A 123 2.41 -21.04 -7.96
N THR A 124 1.84 -21.12 -9.15
CA THR A 124 2.58 -21.15 -10.42
C THR A 124 2.64 -19.75 -11.02
N PHE A 125 3.85 -19.25 -11.36
CA PHE A 125 4.05 -17.92 -11.89
C PHE A 125 4.35 -17.94 -13.39
N TYR A 126 3.64 -17.09 -14.14
CA TYR A 126 3.83 -16.84 -15.56
C TYR A 126 4.20 -15.36 -15.75
N TYR A 127 5.50 -15.10 -15.88
CA TYR A 127 6.06 -13.78 -16.09
C TYR A 127 6.06 -13.37 -17.57
N GLY A 128 6.17 -12.06 -17.86
CA GLY A 128 6.13 -11.52 -19.20
C GLY A 128 4.78 -11.77 -19.89
N ARG A 129 3.69 -11.82 -19.12
CA ARG A 129 2.32 -12.06 -19.62
C ARG A 129 1.43 -10.86 -19.32
N ARG A 130 1.22 -10.02 -20.32
CA ARG A 130 0.45 -8.79 -20.21
C ARG A 130 -1.02 -9.02 -20.56
N LEU A 131 -1.91 -8.55 -19.68
CA LEU A 131 -3.34 -8.53 -19.96
C LEU A 131 -3.66 -7.57 -21.12
N GLY A 132 -4.49 -8.03 -22.05
CA GLY A 132 -4.85 -7.30 -23.26
C GLY A 132 -3.89 -7.49 -24.44
N GLU A 133 -2.73 -8.12 -24.23
CA GLU A 133 -1.73 -8.43 -25.27
C GLU A 133 -1.50 -9.95 -25.35
N ASP A 134 -0.92 -10.55 -24.30
CA ASP A 134 -0.57 -11.98 -24.26
C ASP A 134 -1.70 -12.85 -23.75
N ILE A 135 -2.53 -12.31 -22.86
CA ILE A 135 -3.69 -12.98 -22.25
C ILE A 135 -4.89 -12.02 -22.23
N THR A 136 -6.09 -12.59 -22.35
CA THR A 136 -7.37 -11.88 -22.16
C THR A 136 -8.19 -12.58 -21.08
N ILE A 137 -9.17 -11.89 -20.52
CA ILE A 137 -10.08 -12.52 -19.55
C ILE A 137 -10.80 -13.70 -20.17
N SER A 138 -11.22 -13.58 -21.44
CA SER A 138 -11.86 -14.68 -22.17
C SER A 138 -10.94 -15.87 -22.36
N SER A 139 -9.68 -15.64 -22.78
CA SER A 139 -8.72 -16.74 -22.95
C SER A 139 -8.42 -17.49 -21.64
N LEU A 140 -8.51 -16.82 -20.50
CA LEU A 140 -8.36 -17.48 -19.20
C LEU A 140 -9.56 -18.40 -18.91
N PHE A 141 -10.79 -17.96 -19.15
CA PHE A 141 -11.96 -18.83 -19.00
C PHE A 141 -11.93 -19.99 -20.00
N ASP A 142 -11.52 -19.76 -21.25
CA ASP A 142 -11.36 -20.81 -22.28
C ASP A 142 -10.28 -21.84 -21.87
N ALA A 143 -9.28 -21.42 -21.09
CA ALA A 143 -8.25 -22.29 -20.51
C ALA A 143 -8.74 -23.06 -19.26
N GLY A 144 -10.03 -22.91 -18.88
CA GLY A 144 -10.67 -23.68 -17.81
C GLY A 144 -10.52 -23.08 -16.40
N TYR A 145 -10.18 -21.80 -16.25
CA TYR A 145 -10.21 -21.15 -14.95
C TYR A 145 -11.67 -20.91 -14.51
N GLY A 146 -11.97 -21.23 -13.24
CA GLY A 146 -13.30 -21.01 -12.68
C GLY A 146 -13.53 -19.58 -12.21
N ALA A 147 -12.45 -18.85 -11.88
CA ALA A 147 -12.48 -17.43 -11.52
C ALA A 147 -11.17 -16.73 -11.89
N VAL A 148 -11.26 -15.40 -12.03
CA VAL A 148 -10.13 -14.52 -12.34
C VAL A 148 -10.08 -13.38 -11.32
N PHE A 149 -8.93 -13.14 -10.73
CA PHE A 149 -8.66 -11.95 -9.91
C PHE A 149 -7.76 -10.96 -10.66
N LEU A 150 -8.20 -9.71 -10.77
CA LEU A 150 -7.45 -8.62 -11.39
C LEU A 150 -6.78 -7.76 -10.30
N GLY A 151 -5.47 -7.91 -10.13
CA GLY A 151 -4.62 -7.15 -9.22
C GLY A 151 -3.57 -6.32 -9.96
N ILE A 152 -3.92 -5.79 -11.15
CA ILE A 152 -3.01 -5.17 -12.12
C ILE A 152 -2.48 -3.78 -11.73
N GLY A 153 -3.00 -3.20 -10.64
CA GLY A 153 -2.54 -1.92 -10.09
C GLY A 153 -2.81 -0.72 -11.00
N CYS A 154 -2.09 0.38 -10.75
CA CYS A 154 -2.06 1.61 -11.56
C CYS A 154 -0.61 1.86 -11.98
N ALA A 155 -0.25 1.50 -13.21
CA ALA A 155 1.13 1.57 -13.66
C ALA A 155 1.49 2.86 -14.42
N GLU A 156 0.49 3.63 -14.86
CA GLU A 156 0.71 4.87 -15.60
C GLU A 156 0.85 6.07 -14.66
N GLY A 157 2.02 6.71 -14.63
CA GLY A 157 2.27 7.92 -13.86
C GLY A 157 1.54 9.13 -14.45
N ALA A 158 0.94 9.97 -13.59
CA ALA A 158 0.30 11.19 -14.03
C ALA A 158 1.32 12.31 -14.32
N TYR A 159 1.02 13.13 -15.31
CA TYR A 159 1.71 14.38 -15.63
C TYR A 159 0.94 15.59 -15.09
N LEU A 160 1.55 16.79 -15.08
CA LEU A 160 0.98 17.96 -14.39
C LEU A 160 -0.34 18.43 -15.03
N GLY A 161 -0.54 18.21 -16.31
CA GLY A 161 -1.72 18.66 -17.04
C GLY A 161 -1.77 20.18 -17.22
N LEU A 162 -0.60 20.79 -17.35
CA LEU A 162 -0.47 22.24 -17.59
C LEU A 162 -0.84 22.58 -19.05
N PRO A 163 -1.31 23.80 -19.30
CA PRO A 163 -1.42 24.30 -20.67
C PRO A 163 -0.06 24.21 -21.36
N ASP A 164 -0.04 23.79 -22.63
CA ASP A 164 1.16 23.66 -23.46
C ASP A 164 2.26 22.74 -22.85
N GLU A 165 1.85 21.76 -22.06
CA GLU A 165 2.75 20.80 -21.42
C GLU A 165 3.44 19.90 -22.46
N ASP A 166 4.74 20.10 -22.68
CA ASP A 166 5.55 19.23 -23.52
C ASP A 166 6.22 18.13 -22.69
N ARG A 167 5.75 16.90 -22.85
CA ARG A 167 6.25 15.71 -22.14
C ARG A 167 7.53 15.15 -22.74
N THR A 168 7.98 15.67 -23.87
CA THR A 168 9.21 15.24 -24.53
C THR A 168 10.44 16.00 -24.06
N LEU A 169 10.25 17.05 -23.27
CA LEU A 169 11.35 17.85 -22.72
C LEU A 169 12.32 16.99 -21.92
N LYS A 170 13.59 17.10 -22.25
CA LYS A 170 14.65 16.50 -21.45
C LYS A 170 14.63 17.10 -20.04
N GLY A 171 14.60 16.23 -19.03
CA GLY A 171 14.47 16.63 -17.62
C GLY A 171 13.03 16.66 -17.11
N TYR A 172 11.99 16.52 -17.95
CA TYR A 172 10.61 16.37 -17.47
C TYR A 172 10.18 14.90 -17.47
N ARG A 173 9.62 14.44 -16.35
CA ARG A 173 9.14 13.05 -16.20
C ARG A 173 8.08 12.92 -15.11
N ASN A 174 7.31 11.84 -15.14
CA ASN A 174 6.45 11.48 -14.01
C ASN A 174 7.23 10.72 -12.93
N GLY A 175 6.67 10.67 -11.72
CA GLY A 175 7.33 10.08 -10.55
C GLY A 175 7.61 8.59 -10.68
N ILE A 176 6.76 7.85 -11.39
CA ILE A 176 6.94 6.40 -11.57
C ILE A 176 8.14 6.12 -12.46
N ASP A 177 8.24 6.79 -13.61
CA ASP A 177 9.36 6.61 -14.52
C ASP A 177 10.70 7.01 -13.88
N PHE A 178 10.68 8.06 -13.05
CA PHE A 178 11.85 8.46 -12.26
C PHE A 178 12.28 7.35 -11.29
N LEU A 179 11.36 6.82 -10.48
CA LEU A 179 11.66 5.76 -9.52
C LEU A 179 12.12 4.47 -10.21
N LEU A 180 11.47 4.09 -11.32
CA LEU A 180 11.85 2.91 -12.10
C LEU A 180 13.26 3.04 -12.68
N GLN A 181 13.64 4.22 -13.18
CA GLN A 181 14.99 4.48 -13.68
C GLN A 181 16.03 4.35 -12.54
N CYS A 182 15.75 4.95 -11.38
CA CYS A 182 16.62 4.89 -10.22
C CYS A 182 16.77 3.45 -9.71
N GLU A 183 15.67 2.70 -9.60
CA GLU A 183 15.67 1.32 -9.13
C GLU A 183 16.52 0.41 -10.04
N LYS A 184 16.38 0.53 -11.36
CA LYS A 184 17.20 -0.20 -12.32
C LYS A 184 18.70 0.08 -12.14
N GLY A 185 19.07 1.34 -11.92
CA GLY A 185 20.44 1.72 -11.69
C GLY A 185 20.99 1.18 -10.37
N VAL A 186 20.22 1.30 -9.28
CA VAL A 186 20.62 0.79 -7.99
C VAL A 186 20.78 -0.73 -8.00
N ALA A 187 19.92 -1.45 -8.71
CA ALA A 187 19.98 -2.91 -8.82
C ALA A 187 21.31 -3.41 -9.46
N VAL A 188 21.96 -2.57 -10.27
CA VAL A 188 23.26 -2.88 -10.90
C VAL A 188 24.41 -2.07 -10.28
N ASN A 189 24.23 -1.51 -9.09
CA ASN A 189 25.21 -0.64 -8.40
C ASN A 189 25.69 0.57 -9.23
N ASN A 190 24.84 1.08 -10.11
CA ASN A 190 25.11 2.24 -10.94
C ASN A 190 23.89 3.20 -10.92
N PRO A 191 23.55 3.81 -9.77
CA PRO A 191 22.43 4.73 -9.70
C PRO A 191 22.64 5.92 -10.65
N PRO A 192 21.57 6.41 -11.31
CA PRO A 192 21.69 7.57 -12.17
C PRO A 192 22.09 8.81 -11.37
N VAL A 193 22.85 9.71 -11.96
CA VAL A 193 23.17 11.02 -11.43
C VAL A 193 22.40 12.07 -12.22
N PHE A 194 21.67 12.93 -11.53
CA PHE A 194 20.93 14.05 -12.12
C PHE A 194 21.67 15.36 -11.82
N GLU A 195 22.04 16.09 -12.86
CA GLU A 195 22.72 17.36 -12.73
C GLU A 195 21.77 18.48 -12.30
N GLY A 196 22.26 19.36 -11.42
CA GLY A 196 21.55 20.55 -10.94
C GLY A 196 20.39 20.24 -10.00
N ASP A 197 19.54 21.24 -9.82
CA ASP A 197 18.40 21.16 -8.90
C ASP A 197 17.26 20.34 -9.49
N ILE A 198 16.54 19.67 -8.59
CA ILE A 198 15.36 18.85 -8.92
C ILE A 198 14.14 19.44 -8.24
N VAL A 199 13.05 19.59 -8.97
CA VAL A 199 11.73 19.92 -8.41
C VAL A 199 10.80 18.73 -8.50
N VAL A 200 10.22 18.33 -7.37
CA VAL A 200 9.18 17.29 -7.26
C VAL A 200 7.85 17.97 -6.98
N VAL A 201 6.85 17.73 -7.81
CA VAL A 201 5.49 18.29 -7.62
C VAL A 201 4.59 17.23 -7.02
N GLY A 202 4.06 17.52 -5.83
CA GLY A 202 3.18 16.62 -5.07
C GLY A 202 3.65 16.39 -3.63
N CYS A 203 2.77 15.91 -2.77
CA CYS A 203 3.08 15.58 -1.38
C CYS A 203 2.32 14.33 -0.92
N GLY A 204 2.39 13.27 -1.72
CA GLY A 204 1.97 11.92 -1.38
C GLY A 204 3.18 11.02 -1.17
N ASN A 205 2.96 9.75 -0.80
CA ASN A 205 4.05 8.81 -0.54
C ASN A 205 5.01 8.64 -1.74
N VAL A 206 4.48 8.65 -2.97
CA VAL A 206 5.32 8.60 -4.19
C VAL A 206 6.19 9.85 -4.31
N ALA A 207 5.67 11.04 -3.94
CA ALA A 207 6.46 12.27 -3.95
C ALA A 207 7.60 12.22 -2.92
N MET A 208 7.34 11.62 -1.74
CA MET A 208 8.39 11.41 -0.73
C MET A 208 9.44 10.42 -1.22
N ASP A 209 9.04 9.32 -1.84
CA ASP A 209 9.97 8.39 -2.46
C ASP A 209 10.80 9.07 -3.57
N CYS A 210 10.18 9.94 -4.40
CA CYS A 210 10.87 10.69 -5.43
C CYS A 210 11.88 11.70 -4.84
N CYS A 211 11.47 12.55 -3.90
CA CYS A 211 12.35 13.60 -3.37
C CYS A 211 13.52 13.02 -2.55
N ARG A 212 13.28 11.99 -1.74
CA ARG A 212 14.34 11.31 -0.99
C ARG A 212 15.29 10.52 -1.89
N THR A 213 14.78 9.93 -2.98
CA THR A 213 15.63 9.31 -4.02
C THR A 213 16.41 10.37 -4.79
N ALA A 214 15.78 11.49 -5.14
CA ALA A 214 16.45 12.63 -5.77
C ALA A 214 17.58 13.18 -4.89
N GLN A 215 17.37 13.29 -3.58
CA GLN A 215 18.40 13.75 -2.63
C GLN A 215 19.67 12.87 -2.65
N ARG A 216 19.52 11.58 -3.00
CA ARG A 216 20.64 10.65 -3.14
C ARG A 216 21.32 10.68 -4.51
N THR A 217 20.63 11.19 -5.53
CA THR A 217 21.04 11.10 -6.93
C THR A 217 21.29 12.46 -7.58
N ALA A 218 20.83 13.57 -7.00
CA ALA A 218 21.06 14.91 -7.51
C ALA A 218 22.45 15.46 -7.14
N THR A 219 22.97 16.36 -7.99
CA THR A 219 24.16 17.17 -7.66
C THR A 219 23.80 18.53 -7.07
N GLY A 220 22.54 18.95 -7.19
CA GLY A 220 21.99 20.20 -6.66
C GLY A 220 20.99 19.97 -5.55
N LYS A 221 20.17 20.98 -5.26
CA LYS A 221 19.11 20.94 -4.27
C LYS A 221 17.87 20.19 -4.76
N VAL A 222 17.09 19.68 -3.82
CA VAL A 222 15.81 19.04 -4.10
C VAL A 222 14.69 19.85 -3.46
N HIS A 223 13.73 20.26 -4.29
CA HIS A 223 12.57 21.04 -3.89
C HIS A 223 11.29 20.22 -4.04
N VAL A 224 10.39 20.29 -3.07
CA VAL A 224 9.03 19.76 -3.17
C VAL A 224 8.05 20.92 -3.29
N VAL A 225 7.25 20.94 -4.34
CA VAL A 225 6.19 21.92 -4.57
C VAL A 225 4.84 21.29 -4.28
N TYR A 226 4.09 21.87 -3.35
CA TYR A 226 2.78 21.36 -2.97
C TYR A 226 1.76 22.49 -2.80
N ARG A 227 0.61 22.36 -3.47
CA ARG A 227 -0.42 23.39 -3.54
C ARG A 227 -1.20 23.65 -2.25
N ARG A 228 -1.09 22.78 -1.23
CA ARG A 228 -1.74 22.90 0.08
C ARG A 228 -0.69 22.99 1.18
N THR A 229 -1.14 22.85 2.43
CA THR A 229 -0.22 22.80 3.59
C THR A 229 0.14 21.36 3.95
N ILE A 230 1.06 21.19 4.89
CA ILE A 230 1.45 19.88 5.42
C ILE A 230 0.25 19.12 6.00
N LYS A 231 -0.76 19.82 6.52
CA LYS A 231 -1.97 19.20 7.10
C LYS A 231 -2.83 18.46 6.08
N GLU A 232 -2.82 18.91 4.83
CA GLU A 232 -3.53 18.27 3.73
C GLU A 232 -2.64 17.31 2.92
N ALA A 233 -1.39 17.13 3.32
CA ALA A 233 -0.50 16.16 2.69
C ALA A 233 -1.03 14.72 2.91
N SER A 234 -0.96 13.91 1.86
CA SER A 234 -1.39 12.49 1.93
C SER A 234 -0.23 11.53 2.21
N ALA A 235 1.00 12.04 2.26
CA ALA A 235 2.17 11.27 2.65
C ALA A 235 2.13 10.95 4.15
N ASP A 236 2.82 9.89 4.53
CA ASP A 236 3.10 9.60 5.93
C ASP A 236 3.96 10.74 6.52
N HIS A 237 3.58 11.26 7.69
CA HIS A 237 4.29 12.37 8.33
C HIS A 237 5.75 12.02 8.62
N GLU A 238 6.07 10.79 9.02
CA GLU A 238 7.45 10.35 9.23
C GLU A 238 8.29 10.44 7.95
N GLU A 239 7.68 10.23 6.78
CA GLU A 239 8.38 10.37 5.50
C GLU A 239 8.64 11.84 5.12
N ILE A 240 7.73 12.74 5.50
CA ILE A 240 7.93 14.19 5.30
C ILE A 240 9.05 14.68 6.22
N GLU A 241 9.00 14.34 7.50
CA GLU A 241 10.03 14.68 8.49
C GLU A 241 11.41 14.11 8.08
N ALA A 242 11.44 12.88 7.58
CA ALA A 242 12.67 12.27 7.08
C ALA A 242 13.21 12.98 5.84
N ALA A 243 12.34 13.44 4.93
CA ALA A 243 12.76 14.22 3.75
C ALA A 243 13.32 15.58 4.13
N GLU A 244 12.67 16.29 5.06
CA GLU A 244 13.17 17.58 5.61
C GLU A 244 14.52 17.40 6.29
N ALA A 245 14.67 16.37 7.13
CA ALA A 245 15.92 16.06 7.81
C ALA A 245 17.05 15.68 6.83
N GLU A 246 16.72 15.08 5.68
CA GLU A 246 17.66 14.76 4.60
C GLU A 246 17.99 15.99 3.72
N GLY A 247 17.41 17.18 4.00
CA GLY A 247 17.73 18.44 3.33
C GLY A 247 16.83 18.82 2.16
N VAL A 248 15.66 18.17 2.02
CA VAL A 248 14.67 18.55 0.99
C VAL A 248 13.98 19.84 1.38
N GLU A 249 13.90 20.80 0.46
CA GLU A 249 13.25 22.11 0.67
C GLU A 249 11.76 22.04 0.26
N PHE A 250 10.83 22.32 1.18
CA PHE A 250 9.38 22.28 0.92
C PHE A 250 8.81 23.66 0.61
N HIS A 251 8.11 23.78 -0.51
CA HIS A 251 7.34 24.94 -0.95
C HIS A 251 5.85 24.63 -0.83
N PHE A 252 5.30 24.75 0.38
CA PHE A 252 3.86 24.62 0.62
C PHE A 252 3.09 25.82 0.04
N LEU A 253 1.77 25.65 -0.18
CA LEU A 253 0.92 26.66 -0.78
C LEU A 253 1.50 27.19 -2.09
N THR A 254 2.03 26.33 -2.92
CA THR A 254 2.70 26.66 -4.18
C THR A 254 2.30 25.66 -5.24
N ASN A 255 1.88 26.14 -6.42
CA ASN A 255 1.39 25.30 -7.51
C ASN A 255 2.08 25.63 -8.83
N PRO A 256 2.52 24.65 -9.62
CA PRO A 256 3.10 24.90 -10.92
C PRO A 256 2.05 25.46 -11.89
N VAL A 257 2.47 26.39 -12.75
CA VAL A 257 1.62 27.01 -13.79
C VAL A 257 2.22 26.88 -15.17
N ALA A 258 3.53 26.75 -15.32
CA ALA A 258 4.19 26.49 -16.59
C ALA A 258 5.57 25.82 -16.38
N ILE A 259 6.00 25.05 -17.37
CA ILE A 259 7.38 24.55 -17.44
C ILE A 259 8.22 25.60 -18.18
N VAL A 260 9.38 25.94 -17.63
CA VAL A 260 10.33 26.79 -18.29
C VAL A 260 11.39 25.92 -18.95
N SER A 261 11.58 26.07 -20.26
CA SER A 261 12.51 25.26 -21.03
C SER A 261 13.31 26.11 -22.01
N GLU A 262 14.50 25.64 -22.34
CA GLU A 262 15.37 26.22 -23.35
C GLU A 262 16.03 25.09 -24.14
N ASN A 263 16.06 25.21 -25.48
CA ASN A 263 16.65 24.21 -26.36
C ASN A 263 16.14 22.76 -26.15
N GLY A 264 14.83 22.59 -25.77
CA GLY A 264 14.24 21.28 -25.51
C GLY A 264 14.60 20.67 -24.15
N GLU A 265 15.24 21.41 -23.24
CA GLU A 265 15.59 20.98 -21.89
C GLU A 265 14.87 21.85 -20.84
N VAL A 266 14.49 21.22 -19.71
CA VAL A 266 13.92 21.94 -18.56
C VAL A 266 15.00 22.83 -17.93
N THR A 267 14.66 24.11 -17.70
CA THR A 267 15.50 25.08 -16.99
C THR A 267 14.87 25.61 -15.72
N GLY A 268 13.58 25.32 -15.51
CA GLY A 268 12.86 25.71 -14.31
C GLY A 268 11.36 25.38 -14.38
N VAL A 269 10.67 25.70 -13.30
CA VAL A 269 9.20 25.65 -13.24
C VAL A 269 8.68 26.98 -12.73
N ARG A 270 7.73 27.57 -13.47
CA ARG A 270 6.99 28.74 -13.00
C ARG A 270 5.90 28.28 -12.08
N VAL A 271 5.83 28.85 -10.90
CA VAL A 271 4.88 28.52 -9.85
C VAL A 271 4.15 29.77 -9.36
N THR A 272 2.96 29.60 -8.78
CA THR A 272 2.20 30.67 -8.14
C THR A 272 1.92 30.31 -6.69
N LYS A 273 1.80 31.32 -5.82
CA LYS A 273 1.36 31.12 -4.44
C LYS A 273 -0.13 30.83 -4.40
N MET A 274 -0.52 30.01 -3.41
CA MET A 274 -1.90 29.56 -3.22
C MET A 274 -2.42 29.99 -1.85
N GLU A 275 -3.70 30.19 -1.73
CA GLU A 275 -4.44 30.28 -0.46
C GLU A 275 -5.43 29.14 -0.34
N LEU A 276 -5.68 28.67 0.89
CA LEU A 276 -6.71 27.65 1.14
C LEU A 276 -8.09 28.30 1.12
N THR A 277 -9.05 27.65 0.44
CA THR A 277 -10.47 28.05 0.51
C THR A 277 -11.14 27.49 1.76
N GLU A 278 -12.36 27.94 2.05
CA GLU A 278 -13.19 27.32 3.07
C GLU A 278 -13.44 25.83 2.76
N PRO A 279 -13.62 25.00 3.80
CA PRO A 279 -13.91 23.59 3.63
C PRO A 279 -15.22 23.36 2.85
N ASP A 280 -15.22 22.39 1.93
CA ASP A 280 -16.44 21.92 1.30
C ASP A 280 -17.31 21.09 2.28
N ALA A 281 -18.49 20.64 1.82
CA ALA A 281 -19.41 19.81 2.63
C ALA A 281 -18.80 18.49 3.14
N ARG A 282 -17.63 18.10 2.64
CA ARG A 282 -16.85 16.91 3.08
C ARG A 282 -15.66 17.29 3.96
N GLY A 283 -15.55 18.56 4.38
CA GLY A 283 -14.44 19.08 5.18
C GLY A 283 -13.12 19.26 4.40
N ARG A 284 -13.12 19.17 3.05
CA ARG A 284 -11.93 19.36 2.23
C ARG A 284 -11.76 20.83 1.85
N ARG A 285 -10.59 21.37 2.10
CA ARG A 285 -10.20 22.70 1.67
C ARG A 285 -9.67 22.67 0.23
N GLY A 286 -10.27 23.47 -0.63
CA GLY A 286 -9.75 23.77 -1.96
C GLY A 286 -8.56 24.71 -1.90
N VAL A 287 -8.08 25.15 -3.05
CA VAL A 287 -7.01 26.14 -3.18
C VAL A 287 -7.36 27.13 -4.27
N LYS A 288 -6.90 28.38 -4.08
CA LYS A 288 -7.05 29.46 -5.07
C LYS A 288 -5.68 30.13 -5.25
N ALA A 289 -5.34 30.43 -6.51
CA ALA A 289 -4.12 31.15 -6.82
C ALA A 289 -4.18 32.60 -6.35
N ILE A 290 -3.07 33.12 -5.83
CA ILE A 290 -2.90 34.53 -5.49
C ILE A 290 -2.38 35.25 -6.75
N PRO A 291 -3.16 36.16 -7.34
CA PRO A 291 -2.76 36.87 -8.57
C PRO A 291 -1.45 37.64 -8.38
N GLY A 292 -0.58 37.62 -9.39
CA GLY A 292 0.68 38.36 -9.39
C GLY A 292 1.77 37.80 -8.46
N SER A 293 1.56 36.60 -7.89
CA SER A 293 2.52 35.96 -6.99
C SER A 293 3.44 34.95 -7.68
N GLU A 294 3.48 34.97 -9.01
CA GLU A 294 4.28 34.03 -9.78
C GLU A 294 5.79 34.26 -9.61
N PHE A 295 6.53 33.15 -9.54
CA PHE A 295 7.99 33.15 -9.56
C PHE A 295 8.51 31.87 -10.20
N ILE A 296 9.81 31.83 -10.50
CA ILE A 296 10.45 30.66 -11.12
C ILE A 296 11.33 29.97 -10.06
N ILE A 297 11.19 28.65 -9.94
CA ILE A 297 12.15 27.80 -9.25
C ILE A 297 13.04 27.19 -10.34
N PRO A 298 14.34 27.54 -10.40
CA PRO A 298 15.27 26.94 -11.35
C PRO A 298 15.42 25.46 -11.08
N CYS A 299 15.46 24.64 -12.11
CA CYS A 299 15.75 23.19 -11.99
C CYS A 299 16.15 22.61 -13.34
N LYS A 300 16.92 21.53 -13.32
CA LYS A 300 17.25 20.73 -14.50
C LYS A 300 16.37 19.49 -14.65
N THR A 301 15.72 19.11 -13.56
CA THR A 301 14.76 17.98 -13.57
C THR A 301 13.48 18.38 -12.85
N LEU A 302 12.35 18.13 -13.51
CA LEU A 302 11.01 18.34 -12.97
C LEU A 302 10.27 16.99 -12.93
N ILE A 303 9.78 16.61 -11.75
CA ILE A 303 9.13 15.32 -11.51
C ILE A 303 7.68 15.54 -11.12
N ALA A 304 6.73 15.06 -11.92
CA ALA A 304 5.31 15.07 -11.60
C ALA A 304 4.93 13.86 -10.74
N ALA A 305 4.80 14.04 -9.44
CA ALA A 305 4.43 12.99 -8.47
C ALA A 305 3.01 13.20 -7.92
N ILE A 306 2.04 13.42 -8.82
CA ILE A 306 0.66 13.83 -8.49
C ILE A 306 -0.38 12.71 -8.64
N GLY A 307 0.05 11.47 -8.76
CA GLY A 307 -0.80 10.29 -8.81
C GLY A 307 -0.46 9.33 -9.94
N GLN A 308 -1.26 8.29 -10.03
CA GLN A 308 -1.15 7.20 -11.00
C GLN A 308 -2.52 6.86 -11.55
N LYS A 309 -2.56 6.20 -12.69
CA LYS A 309 -3.78 5.76 -13.37
C LYS A 309 -3.67 4.32 -13.80
N LEU A 310 -4.84 3.69 -13.94
CA LEU A 310 -4.97 2.40 -14.59
C LEU A 310 -4.65 2.57 -16.09
N GLU A 311 -3.88 1.66 -16.65
CA GLU A 311 -3.68 1.55 -18.11
C GLU A 311 -5.03 1.17 -18.77
N ARG A 312 -5.59 2.03 -19.60
CA ARG A 312 -6.93 1.82 -20.18
C ARG A 312 -6.97 0.76 -21.27
N ASN A 313 -5.87 0.56 -21.97
CA ASN A 313 -5.80 -0.32 -23.15
C ASN A 313 -5.70 -1.82 -22.81
N VAL A 314 -5.80 -2.18 -21.51
CA VAL A 314 -5.75 -3.57 -21.06
C VAL A 314 -7.09 -4.30 -21.19
N PHE A 315 -8.19 -3.58 -21.42
CA PHE A 315 -9.53 -4.15 -21.57
C PHE A 315 -10.11 -3.84 -22.94
N SER A 316 -10.77 -4.82 -23.54
CA SER A 316 -11.67 -4.69 -24.68
C SER A 316 -13.14 -4.66 -24.19
N GLU A 317 -14.07 -4.24 -25.05
CA GLU A 317 -15.49 -4.34 -24.76
C GLU A 317 -15.95 -5.79 -24.51
N ALA A 318 -15.32 -6.75 -25.17
CA ALA A 318 -15.58 -8.18 -25.03
C ALA A 318 -15.22 -8.71 -23.63
N ASP A 319 -14.35 -8.03 -22.90
CA ASP A 319 -14.01 -8.41 -21.53
C ASP A 319 -15.14 -8.17 -20.53
N GLY A 320 -16.13 -7.33 -20.85
CA GLY A 320 -17.31 -7.10 -20.03
C GLY A 320 -17.02 -6.43 -18.66
N VAL A 321 -15.82 -5.87 -18.47
CA VAL A 321 -15.40 -5.20 -17.24
C VAL A 321 -15.69 -3.70 -17.36
N GLN A 322 -16.57 -3.19 -16.48
CA GLN A 322 -16.89 -1.78 -16.45
C GLN A 322 -15.90 -0.99 -15.60
N LEU A 323 -15.61 0.24 -16.04
CA LEU A 323 -14.83 1.22 -15.32
C LEU A 323 -15.73 2.26 -14.65
N ASP A 324 -15.28 2.78 -13.51
CA ASP A 324 -15.94 3.89 -12.84
C ASP A 324 -15.64 5.25 -13.54
N ARG A 325 -16.25 6.33 -13.06
CA ARG A 325 -16.05 7.69 -13.60
C ARG A 325 -14.59 8.18 -13.51
N ARG A 326 -13.75 7.55 -12.67
CA ARG A 326 -12.34 7.89 -12.49
C ARG A 326 -11.43 7.02 -13.38
N GLY A 327 -12.01 6.01 -14.05
CA GLY A 327 -11.30 5.06 -14.88
C GLY A 327 -10.72 3.88 -14.13
N ASN A 328 -11.17 3.60 -12.89
CA ASN A 328 -10.81 2.38 -12.16
C ASN A 328 -11.82 1.27 -12.46
N ILE A 329 -11.44 0.02 -12.21
CA ILE A 329 -12.37 -1.11 -12.35
C ILE A 329 -13.51 -0.97 -11.33
N SER A 330 -14.76 -0.93 -11.83
CA SER A 330 -15.93 -0.88 -10.98
C SER A 330 -16.15 -2.22 -10.28
N VAL A 331 -16.22 -2.20 -8.94
CA VAL A 331 -16.41 -3.40 -8.12
C VAL A 331 -17.49 -3.19 -7.06
N THR A 332 -18.13 -4.27 -6.68
CA THR A 332 -19.03 -4.34 -5.51
C THR A 332 -18.23 -4.31 -4.20
N GLU A 333 -18.92 -4.26 -3.06
CA GLU A 333 -18.26 -4.42 -1.74
C GLU A 333 -17.54 -5.77 -1.61
N ALA A 334 -18.00 -6.80 -2.33
CA ALA A 334 -17.37 -8.12 -2.39
C ALA A 334 -16.22 -8.21 -3.41
N LEU A 335 -15.80 -7.07 -3.98
CA LEU A 335 -14.77 -6.98 -5.01
C LEU A 335 -15.10 -7.73 -6.33
N ALA A 336 -16.36 -8.08 -6.56
CA ALA A 336 -16.83 -8.64 -7.81
C ALA A 336 -17.01 -7.50 -8.84
N THR A 337 -16.57 -7.75 -10.08
CA THR A 337 -16.76 -6.83 -11.22
C THR A 337 -18.14 -7.03 -11.87
N SER A 338 -18.39 -6.28 -12.95
CA SER A 338 -19.58 -6.49 -13.80
C SER A 338 -19.60 -7.82 -14.55
N ARG A 339 -18.44 -8.47 -14.75
CA ARG A 339 -18.33 -9.78 -15.40
C ARG A 339 -18.38 -10.90 -14.34
N PRO A 340 -19.33 -11.85 -14.42
CA PRO A 340 -19.38 -13.00 -13.50
C PRO A 340 -18.07 -13.79 -13.47
N GLY A 341 -17.63 -14.19 -12.26
CA GLY A 341 -16.40 -14.93 -12.07
C GLY A 341 -15.12 -14.05 -12.10
N VAL A 342 -15.25 -12.74 -12.37
CA VAL A 342 -14.12 -11.79 -12.38
C VAL A 342 -14.20 -10.88 -11.16
N PHE A 343 -13.09 -10.82 -10.41
CA PHE A 343 -12.92 -10.02 -9.23
C PHE A 343 -11.76 -9.05 -9.44
N ALA A 344 -11.77 -7.91 -8.77
CA ALA A 344 -10.66 -6.96 -8.85
C ALA A 344 -10.37 -6.29 -7.50
N GLY A 345 -9.11 -5.93 -7.28
CA GLY A 345 -8.71 -5.29 -6.02
C GLY A 345 -7.34 -4.62 -6.10
N GLY A 346 -7.02 -3.88 -5.05
CA GLY A 346 -5.85 -3.00 -5.04
C GLY A 346 -6.10 -1.74 -5.87
N ASP A 347 -5.03 -1.10 -6.33
CA ASP A 347 -5.09 0.22 -6.95
C ASP A 347 -5.92 0.24 -8.24
N CYS A 348 -6.01 -0.86 -8.98
CA CYS A 348 -6.84 -0.91 -10.19
C CYS A 348 -8.35 -0.74 -9.91
N ALA A 349 -8.80 -1.02 -8.68
CA ALA A 349 -10.20 -0.87 -8.28
C ALA A 349 -10.48 0.41 -7.47
N THR A 350 -9.50 0.95 -6.78
CA THR A 350 -9.71 2.12 -5.89
C THR A 350 -8.98 3.38 -6.33
N GLY A 351 -8.13 3.29 -7.32
CA GLY A 351 -7.05 4.23 -7.55
C GLY A 351 -5.87 3.98 -6.59
N PRO A 352 -4.76 4.70 -6.77
CA PRO A 352 -3.55 4.51 -5.95
C PRO A 352 -3.84 4.72 -4.48
N THR A 353 -3.52 3.71 -3.66
CA THR A 353 -3.75 3.74 -2.21
C THR A 353 -2.50 3.28 -1.46
N THR A 354 -2.65 2.36 -0.54
CA THR A 354 -1.57 1.87 0.32
C THR A 354 -1.35 0.38 0.10
N LEU A 355 -0.12 -0.08 0.33
CA LEU A 355 0.22 -1.49 0.23
C LEU A 355 -0.72 -2.35 1.10
N ILE A 356 -0.98 -1.94 2.35
CA ILE A 356 -1.88 -2.67 3.25
C ILE A 356 -3.33 -2.70 2.74
N GLY A 357 -3.78 -1.65 2.04
CA GLY A 357 -5.08 -1.62 1.36
C GLY A 357 -5.15 -2.68 0.26
N GLY A 358 -4.11 -2.77 -0.57
CA GLY A 358 -3.99 -3.82 -1.59
C GLY A 358 -4.01 -5.22 -0.99
N LEU A 359 -3.24 -5.48 0.07
CA LEU A 359 -3.26 -6.76 0.79
C LEU A 359 -4.67 -7.11 1.32
N SER A 360 -5.35 -6.13 1.93
CA SER A 360 -6.73 -6.33 2.42
C SER A 360 -7.69 -6.71 1.30
N HIS A 361 -7.56 -6.07 0.12
CA HIS A 361 -8.37 -6.43 -1.04
C HIS A 361 -8.06 -7.83 -1.54
N GLY A 362 -6.79 -8.24 -1.59
CA GLY A 362 -6.41 -9.59 -1.97
C GLY A 362 -7.05 -10.66 -1.08
N GLN A 363 -7.00 -10.48 0.25
CA GLN A 363 -7.64 -11.40 1.19
C GLN A 363 -9.16 -11.46 0.99
N ARG A 364 -9.82 -10.29 0.91
CA ARG A 364 -11.27 -10.21 0.73
C ARG A 364 -11.72 -10.81 -0.60
N ALA A 365 -10.96 -10.60 -1.67
CA ALA A 365 -11.24 -11.19 -2.97
C ALA A 365 -11.11 -12.72 -2.93
N ALA A 366 -10.11 -13.25 -2.22
CA ALA A 366 -9.99 -14.70 -2.04
C ALA A 366 -11.19 -15.32 -1.30
N ASP A 367 -11.72 -14.61 -0.29
CA ASP A 367 -12.94 -15.03 0.40
C ASP A 367 -14.17 -14.98 -0.53
N SER A 368 -14.27 -13.92 -1.37
CA SER A 368 -15.35 -13.79 -2.35
C SER A 368 -15.28 -14.82 -3.45
N ILE A 369 -14.09 -15.14 -3.95
CA ILE A 369 -13.86 -16.17 -4.97
C ILE A 369 -14.22 -17.55 -4.43
N ASP A 370 -13.82 -17.86 -3.20
CA ASP A 370 -14.15 -19.12 -2.52
C ASP A 370 -15.67 -19.29 -2.40
N GLU A 371 -16.38 -18.25 -1.99
CA GLU A 371 -17.85 -18.29 -1.91
C GLU A 371 -18.50 -18.42 -3.29
N TYR A 372 -18.02 -17.67 -4.29
CA TYR A 372 -18.50 -17.74 -5.66
C TYR A 372 -18.35 -19.17 -6.26
N LEU A 373 -17.16 -19.75 -6.12
CA LEU A 373 -16.88 -21.07 -6.67
C LEU A 373 -17.63 -22.21 -5.95
N SER A 374 -17.91 -22.03 -4.65
CA SER A 374 -18.62 -23.03 -3.85
C SER A 374 -20.14 -22.92 -3.92
N ARG A 375 -20.69 -21.71 -4.13
CA ARG A 375 -22.14 -21.43 -4.04
C ARG A 375 -22.73 -20.80 -5.30
N GLY A 376 -21.92 -20.46 -6.29
CA GLY A 376 -22.35 -19.76 -7.52
C GLY A 376 -22.69 -18.27 -7.35
N SER A 377 -22.58 -17.73 -6.13
CA SER A 377 -22.88 -16.34 -5.81
C SER A 377 -22.08 -15.85 -4.61
N VAL A 378 -21.97 -14.54 -4.44
CA VAL A 378 -21.29 -13.94 -3.28
C VAL A 378 -22.32 -13.20 -2.41
N GLY A 379 -22.56 -13.72 -1.22
CA GLY A 379 -23.56 -13.20 -0.30
C GLY A 379 -23.04 -12.79 1.09
N PHE A 380 -21.73 -12.88 1.35
CA PHE A 380 -21.20 -12.57 2.67
C PHE A 380 -21.25 -11.08 3.01
N VAL A 381 -21.39 -10.80 4.30
CA VAL A 381 -21.34 -9.42 4.81
C VAL A 381 -19.87 -9.00 4.97
N PRO A 382 -19.40 -7.99 4.22
CA PRO A 382 -18.02 -7.53 4.32
C PRO A 382 -17.66 -7.12 5.77
N ARG A 383 -16.40 -7.35 6.15
CA ARG A 383 -15.88 -6.92 7.47
C ARG A 383 -16.07 -5.43 7.75
N SER A 384 -16.18 -4.59 6.71
CA SER A 384 -16.54 -3.17 6.83
C SER A 384 -17.90 -2.96 7.50
N ARG A 385 -18.89 -3.83 7.24
CA ARG A 385 -20.19 -3.79 7.93
C ARG A 385 -20.08 -4.24 9.38
N MET A 386 -19.21 -5.21 9.70
CA MET A 386 -18.95 -5.60 11.09
C MET A 386 -18.35 -4.43 11.88
N GLY A 387 -17.37 -3.73 11.31
CA GLY A 387 -16.80 -2.52 11.93
C GLY A 387 -17.81 -1.39 12.13
N LYS A 388 -18.78 -1.24 11.22
CA LYS A 388 -19.89 -0.30 11.38
C LYS A 388 -20.84 -0.76 12.49
N LEU A 389 -21.22 -2.02 12.50
CA LEU A 389 -22.10 -2.61 13.52
C LEU A 389 -21.52 -2.42 14.93
N ILE A 390 -20.21 -2.66 15.10
CA ILE A 390 -19.51 -2.48 16.39
C ILE A 390 -19.57 -1.02 16.84
N ARG A 391 -19.39 -0.06 15.90
CA ARG A 391 -19.54 1.38 16.20
C ARG A 391 -20.98 1.74 16.53
N ASP A 392 -21.93 1.24 15.74
CA ASP A 392 -23.36 1.52 15.91
C ASP A 392 -23.91 0.93 17.22
N CYS A 393 -23.31 -0.16 17.70
CA CYS A 393 -23.61 -0.75 19.02
C CYS A 393 -22.94 -0.02 20.18
N ARG A 394 -22.22 1.07 19.95
CA ARG A 394 -21.52 1.88 20.96
C ARG A 394 -20.54 1.11 21.86
N LEU A 395 -20.06 -0.04 21.39
CA LEU A 395 -19.14 -0.93 22.12
C LEU A 395 -17.74 -0.33 22.36
N LEU A 396 -17.48 0.88 21.86
CA LEU A 396 -16.19 1.56 21.91
C LEU A 396 -16.33 3.04 22.31
N GLU A 397 -17.29 3.36 23.18
CA GLU A 397 -17.45 4.75 23.67
C GLU A 397 -16.38 5.13 24.70
N ASP A 398 -16.21 6.45 24.88
CA ASP A 398 -15.08 7.02 25.64
C ASP A 398 -15.08 6.71 27.12
N ASP A 399 -16.23 6.34 27.68
CA ASP A 399 -16.48 6.15 29.12
C ASP A 399 -15.93 4.83 29.69
N GLU A 400 -15.49 3.91 28.83
CA GLU A 400 -15.00 2.59 29.24
C GLU A 400 -13.55 2.55 29.77
N LEU A 401 -12.85 3.68 29.80
CA LEU A 401 -11.51 3.79 30.38
C LEU A 401 -11.57 4.24 31.84
N GLU A 402 -12.39 3.59 32.66
CA GLU A 402 -12.51 3.89 34.11
C GLU A 402 -11.23 3.55 34.89
N THR A 403 -10.38 2.66 34.37
CA THR A 403 -9.12 2.31 35.02
C THR A 403 -8.03 3.29 34.64
N PRO A 404 -7.44 4.04 35.58
CA PRO A 404 -6.30 4.90 35.28
C PRO A 404 -5.16 4.11 34.66
N GLN A 405 -4.73 4.52 33.46
CA GLN A 405 -3.62 3.90 32.77
C GLN A 405 -2.32 4.69 33.04
N VAL A 406 -1.25 3.98 33.33
CA VAL A 406 0.07 4.60 33.46
C VAL A 406 0.53 5.11 32.10
N LYS A 407 0.93 6.39 32.03
CA LYS A 407 1.56 6.98 30.84
C LYS A 407 2.96 6.41 30.70
N LEU A 408 3.26 5.92 29.52
CA LEU A 408 4.56 5.37 29.15
C LEU A 408 4.99 6.00 27.82
N GLU A 409 6.24 6.39 27.72
CA GLU A 409 6.79 6.93 26.49
C GLU A 409 6.87 5.85 25.40
N ARG A 410 6.57 6.24 24.15
CA ARG A 410 6.77 5.38 22.97
C ARG A 410 8.26 5.23 22.71
N HIS A 411 8.71 4.02 22.50
CA HIS A 411 10.07 3.77 22.06
C HIS A 411 10.23 4.22 20.59
N PRO A 412 11.15 5.15 20.31
CA PRO A 412 11.39 5.59 18.93
C PRO A 412 12.02 4.46 18.12
N CYS A 413 11.60 4.31 16.86
CA CYS A 413 12.30 3.44 15.93
C CYS A 413 13.69 4.04 15.63
N PRO A 414 14.79 3.30 15.82
CA PRO A 414 16.09 3.82 15.51
C PRO A 414 16.30 3.95 13.99
N HIS A 415 17.01 5.00 13.59
CA HIS A 415 17.33 5.28 12.20
C HIS A 415 18.83 5.44 11.99
N LEU A 416 19.31 5.15 10.78
CA LEU A 416 20.67 5.51 10.40
C LEU A 416 20.88 7.03 10.57
N PRO A 417 22.04 7.49 11.07
CA PRO A 417 22.40 8.89 11.11
C PRO A 417 22.29 9.54 9.73
N ILE A 418 21.87 10.82 9.66
CA ILE A 418 21.62 11.50 8.38
C ILE A 418 22.85 11.44 7.46
N LYS A 419 24.06 11.69 7.99
CA LYS A 419 25.31 11.59 7.23
C LYS A 419 25.55 10.22 6.60
N GLU A 420 25.01 9.16 7.20
CA GLU A 420 25.11 7.80 6.65
C GLU A 420 24.03 7.49 5.60
N ARG A 421 22.98 8.32 5.49
CA ARG A 421 21.92 8.16 4.47
C ARG A 421 22.32 8.79 3.14
N GLU A 422 23.25 9.75 3.16
CA GLU A 422 23.67 10.49 1.98
C GLU A 422 24.27 9.56 0.92
N LYS A 423 23.87 9.76 -0.34
CA LYS A 423 24.41 9.12 -1.53
C LYS A 423 24.47 7.57 -1.50
N ASN A 424 23.64 6.93 -0.66
CA ASN A 424 23.51 5.49 -0.63
C ASN A 424 22.05 5.05 -0.50
N PHE A 425 21.79 3.77 -0.76
CA PHE A 425 20.46 3.16 -0.74
C PHE A 425 20.33 2.08 0.35
N ARG A 426 21.15 2.14 1.39
CA ARG A 426 21.03 1.26 2.56
C ARG A 426 19.72 1.52 3.28
N GLU A 427 19.15 0.49 3.90
CA GLU A 427 17.93 0.63 4.70
C GLU A 427 18.11 1.67 5.79
N VAL A 428 17.22 2.66 5.83
CA VAL A 428 17.31 3.82 6.75
C VAL A 428 16.80 3.45 8.13
N ASP A 429 15.65 2.78 8.20
CA ASP A 429 15.09 2.37 9.47
C ASP A 429 15.86 1.17 10.02
N VAL A 430 16.18 1.18 11.30
CA VAL A 430 16.83 0.07 12.01
C VAL A 430 15.78 -0.62 12.87
N THR A 431 15.81 -1.96 12.94
CA THR A 431 14.84 -2.68 13.77
C THR A 431 15.09 -2.42 15.27
N TYR A 432 14.07 -2.59 16.08
CA TYR A 432 14.20 -2.58 17.54
C TYR A 432 15.20 -3.64 18.04
N THR A 433 15.80 -3.39 19.20
CA THR A 433 16.37 -4.44 20.00
C THR A 433 15.24 -5.26 20.64
N GLU A 434 15.56 -6.46 21.15
CA GLU A 434 14.59 -7.28 21.89
C GLU A 434 13.99 -6.51 23.09
N HIS A 435 14.84 -5.82 23.83
CA HIS A 435 14.43 -4.99 24.96
C HIS A 435 13.41 -3.91 24.54
N ASP A 436 13.70 -3.15 23.47
CA ASP A 436 12.80 -2.09 23.01
C ASP A 436 11.48 -2.65 22.50
N ALA A 437 11.52 -3.79 21.78
CA ALA A 437 10.30 -4.45 21.28
C ALA A 437 9.40 -4.95 22.43
N ILE A 438 10.00 -5.52 23.49
CA ILE A 438 9.26 -5.96 24.68
C ILE A 438 8.66 -4.73 25.38
N LYS A 439 9.47 -3.69 25.65
CA LYS A 439 9.01 -2.47 26.34
C LYS A 439 7.89 -1.77 25.56
N GLU A 440 8.00 -1.66 24.26
CA GLU A 440 6.93 -1.09 23.44
C GLU A 440 5.67 -1.96 23.45
N SER A 441 5.81 -3.29 23.46
CA SER A 441 4.70 -4.23 23.56
C SER A 441 3.97 -4.16 24.90
N GLU A 442 4.67 -3.90 26.00
CA GLU A 442 4.09 -3.73 27.36
C GLU A 442 3.15 -2.52 27.45
N ARG A 443 3.27 -1.56 26.54
CA ARG A 443 2.33 -0.43 26.42
C ARG A 443 0.95 -0.84 25.92
N CYS A 444 0.82 -2.05 25.37
CA CYS A 444 -0.44 -2.54 24.80
C CYS A 444 -1.48 -2.79 25.88
N MET A 445 -2.65 -2.17 25.74
CA MET A 445 -3.80 -2.32 26.66
C MET A 445 -4.59 -3.61 26.43
N ALA A 446 -4.15 -4.48 25.52
CA ALA A 446 -4.79 -5.77 25.20
C ALA A 446 -6.29 -5.65 24.84
N CYS A 447 -6.71 -4.58 24.16
CA CYS A 447 -8.11 -4.27 23.83
C CYS A 447 -8.83 -5.38 23.05
N TYR A 448 -8.09 -6.27 22.36
CA TYR A 448 -8.65 -7.45 21.68
C TYR A 448 -9.41 -8.39 22.63
N ARG A 449 -9.11 -8.37 23.93
CA ARG A 449 -9.82 -9.17 24.94
C ARG A 449 -11.27 -8.73 25.08
N LEU A 450 -11.54 -7.43 24.99
CA LEU A 450 -12.90 -6.89 24.94
C LEU A 450 -13.65 -7.39 23.69
N PHE A 451 -12.94 -7.46 22.54
CA PHE A 451 -13.50 -7.93 21.30
C PHE A 451 -13.89 -9.42 21.35
N ALA A 452 -13.06 -10.24 21.98
CA ALA A 452 -13.34 -11.68 22.14
C ALA A 452 -14.55 -11.97 23.06
N VAL A 453 -14.83 -11.05 24.00
CA VAL A 453 -15.98 -11.16 24.92
C VAL A 453 -17.28 -10.70 24.26
N VAL A 454 -17.22 -9.69 23.41
CA VAL A 454 -18.40 -9.00 22.87
C VAL A 454 -18.83 -9.50 21.49
N THR A 455 -17.93 -10.07 20.71
CA THR A 455 -18.25 -10.66 19.42
C THR A 455 -18.20 -12.19 19.50
N PRO A 456 -19.33 -12.87 19.73
CA PRO A 456 -19.36 -14.32 19.61
C PRO A 456 -18.95 -14.70 18.20
N ARG A 457 -17.94 -15.55 18.06
CA ARG A 457 -17.57 -16.12 16.74
C ARG A 457 -18.75 -16.92 16.25
N PRO A 458 -19.24 -16.71 15.01
CA PRO A 458 -20.12 -17.68 14.39
C PRO A 458 -19.40 -19.02 14.38
N ILE A 459 -19.98 -20.03 15.00
CA ILE A 459 -19.46 -21.40 14.92
C ILE A 459 -19.71 -21.85 13.48
N PRO A 460 -18.69 -22.22 12.70
CA PRO A 460 -18.90 -22.69 11.35
C PRO A 460 -19.78 -23.94 11.40
N GLY A 461 -20.90 -23.93 10.68
CA GLY A 461 -21.72 -25.10 10.40
C GLY A 461 -23.01 -25.27 11.20
N ASN A 462 -23.44 -24.28 11.98
CA ASN A 462 -24.72 -24.40 12.67
C ASN A 462 -25.62 -23.16 12.47
N ASP A 463 -26.35 -23.15 11.35
CA ASP A 463 -27.29 -22.07 11.01
C ASP A 463 -28.62 -22.13 11.78
N GLN A 464 -28.80 -23.07 12.72
CA GLN A 464 -30.12 -23.35 13.31
C GLN A 464 -30.28 -23.04 14.79
N GLU A 465 -29.24 -22.69 15.56
CA GLU A 465 -29.43 -22.29 16.94
C GLU A 465 -28.65 -21.04 17.32
N LYS A 466 -29.36 -19.92 17.30
CA LYS A 466 -28.97 -18.69 18.01
C LYS A 466 -29.17 -18.89 19.51
N THR A 467 -28.36 -19.72 20.14
CA THR A 467 -28.32 -19.79 21.59
C THR A 467 -27.47 -18.62 22.07
N PRO A 468 -28.02 -17.67 22.85
CA PRO A 468 -27.18 -16.62 23.45
C PRO A 468 -26.16 -17.31 24.36
N ILE A 469 -24.87 -17.03 24.12
CA ILE A 469 -23.81 -17.46 25.04
C ILE A 469 -24.06 -16.70 26.36
N LYS A 470 -24.46 -17.41 27.37
CA LYS A 470 -24.55 -16.86 28.74
C LYS A 470 -23.14 -16.74 29.29
N PHE A 471 -22.73 -15.51 29.57
CA PHE A 471 -21.40 -15.15 30.07
C PHE A 471 -21.18 -15.42 31.56
N ASP A 472 -21.93 -16.33 32.16
CA ASP A 472 -21.86 -16.63 33.59
C ASP A 472 -20.75 -17.62 33.98
N THR A 473 -19.97 -18.09 33.00
CA THR A 473 -18.86 -19.00 33.30
C THR A 473 -17.53 -18.22 33.15
N PRO A 474 -16.71 -18.12 34.21
CA PRO A 474 -15.39 -17.54 34.13
C PRO A 474 -14.56 -18.27 33.06
N ILE A 475 -13.90 -17.52 32.16
CA ILE A 475 -13.00 -18.09 31.17
C ILE A 475 -11.80 -18.69 31.92
N ASP A 476 -11.67 -20.01 31.85
CA ASP A 476 -10.53 -20.72 32.40
C ASP A 476 -9.30 -20.54 31.46
N TYR A 477 -8.50 -19.53 31.76
CA TYR A 477 -7.29 -19.18 31.00
C TYR A 477 -6.22 -20.27 31.04
N SER A 478 -6.25 -21.20 32.03
CA SER A 478 -5.28 -22.28 32.12
C SER A 478 -5.37 -23.27 30.95
N LYS A 479 -6.53 -23.37 30.30
CA LYS A 479 -6.78 -24.22 29.13
C LYS A 479 -6.34 -23.62 27.80
N LEU A 480 -5.94 -22.32 27.79
CA LEU A 480 -5.50 -21.63 26.57
C LEU A 480 -3.97 -21.62 26.40
N GLY A 481 -3.22 -22.32 27.28
CA GLY A 481 -1.76 -22.42 27.18
C GLY A 481 -1.00 -21.09 27.36
N VAL A 482 -1.67 -20.08 27.89
CA VAL A 482 -1.05 -18.79 28.21
C VAL A 482 -0.65 -18.83 29.68
N LYS A 483 0.66 -18.96 29.95
CA LYS A 483 1.26 -18.75 31.26
C LYS A 483 1.37 -17.28 31.56
#